data_94a35be303697c0a047de6c0eb22bd3b
#
_entry.id   94a35be303697c0a047de6c0eb22bd3b
#
_cell.length_a   1.000
_cell.length_b   1.000
_cell.length_c   1.000
_cell.angle_alpha   90.00
_cell.angle_beta   90.00
_cell.angle_gamma   90.00
#
_symmetry.space_group_name_H-M   'P 1'
#
loop_
_entity.id
_entity.type
_entity.pdbx_description
1 polymer ?
#
loop_
_entity_poly.entity_id
_entity_poly.type
_entity_poly.pdbx_seq_one_letter_code
_entity_poly.pdbx_strand_id
1 'polypeptide(L)'
;TWGWRVMETIGKKITDITPTRGFAAEFGAATTILVFSMPFLAVPVSTTHTLVGAVVGVGLAGGAKAVDFRVFGKIAASWVASVPAAAFGAVVLFVASGGDALNMIVILPLAFIAVGVAIWKSGSEVHVEDALSDVGGDGHEVTPFELFHEHARAVEETVEYMLEAVNAACDGEDATDAIEMTIKTELKADYVKAEVRRLAINDRRFGVHTSIDDFLYMVSRQDRIADYAQNVAEQLAFRPLFDDEEAKANLKAMAKAVSDTVAKYEDAVEALRDFTISGQTKAAEDKLAELIREVNFKEHEADGVE
;
A
#
# COMPACT_ATOMS: atom_id res chain seq x y z
N THR A 1 5.68 1.66 12.10
CA THR A 1 5.75 0.31 12.71
C THR A 1 5.69 -0.75 11.62
N TRP A 2 6.51 -1.80 11.70
CA TRP A 2 6.71 -2.84 10.67
C TRP A 2 5.50 -3.78 10.47
N GLY A 3 4.51 -3.73 11.33
CA GLY A 3 3.34 -4.61 11.28
C GLY A 3 2.49 -4.48 10.01
N TRP A 4 2.41 -3.29 9.42
CA TRP A 4 1.66 -3.05 8.19
C TRP A 4 2.23 -3.83 6.98
N ARG A 5 3.56 -3.95 6.87
CA ARG A 5 4.21 -4.74 5.80
C ARG A 5 3.88 -6.25 5.90
N VAL A 6 3.74 -6.74 7.13
CA VAL A 6 3.31 -8.13 7.36
C VAL A 6 1.86 -8.31 6.95
N MET A 7 0.98 -7.37 7.33
CA MET A 7 -0.44 -7.39 6.93
C MET A 7 -0.60 -7.28 5.41
N GLU A 8 0.14 -6.40 4.76
CA GLU A 8 0.15 -6.28 3.30
C GLU A 8 0.63 -7.56 2.62
N THR A 9 1.73 -8.16 3.08
CA THR A 9 2.25 -9.41 2.52
C THR A 9 1.26 -10.56 2.68
N ILE A 10 0.60 -10.68 3.83
CA ILE A 10 -0.39 -11.73 4.08
C ILE A 10 -1.68 -11.46 3.32
N GLY A 11 -2.11 -10.19 3.24
CA GLY A 11 -3.40 -9.79 2.69
C GLY A 11 -3.42 -9.61 1.17
N LYS A 12 -2.28 -9.25 0.55
CA LYS A 12 -2.23 -8.93 -0.89
C LYS A 12 -1.25 -9.80 -1.69
N LYS A 13 -0.13 -10.30 -1.09
CA LYS A 13 0.96 -10.94 -1.85
C LYS A 13 0.91 -12.47 -1.89
N ILE A 14 0.15 -13.12 -1.03
CA ILE A 14 0.00 -14.59 -1.03
C ILE A 14 -1.16 -15.02 -1.92
N THR A 15 -2.29 -14.32 -1.80
CA THR A 15 -3.51 -14.53 -2.60
C THR A 15 -4.40 -13.31 -2.45
N ASP A 16 -5.24 -13.03 -3.44
CA ASP A 16 -6.23 -11.95 -3.35
C ASP A 16 -7.28 -12.28 -2.30
N ILE A 17 -7.27 -11.52 -1.20
CA ILE A 17 -8.20 -11.69 -0.09
C ILE A 17 -9.36 -10.72 -0.24
N THR A 18 -10.51 -11.23 -0.73
CA THR A 18 -11.78 -10.52 -0.58
C THR A 18 -12.25 -10.57 0.88
N PRO A 19 -13.14 -9.67 1.33
CA PRO A 19 -13.67 -9.70 2.70
C PRO A 19 -14.22 -11.06 3.11
N THR A 20 -14.90 -11.77 2.20
CA THR A 20 -15.44 -13.12 2.44
C THR A 20 -14.34 -14.17 2.61
N ARG A 21 -13.29 -14.09 1.77
CA ARG A 21 -12.12 -14.98 1.88
C ARG A 21 -11.31 -14.69 3.15
N GLY A 22 -11.18 -13.41 3.53
CA GLY A 22 -10.54 -12.99 4.77
C GLY A 22 -11.26 -13.57 5.97
N PHE A 23 -12.58 -13.44 6.05
CA PHE A 23 -13.38 -14.05 7.11
C PHE A 23 -13.20 -15.57 7.17
N ALA A 24 -13.22 -16.27 6.04
CA ALA A 24 -13.02 -17.72 5.98
C ALA A 24 -11.60 -18.11 6.48
N ALA A 25 -10.56 -17.33 6.14
CA ALA A 25 -9.20 -17.56 6.60
C ALA A 25 -9.08 -17.34 8.11
N GLU A 26 -9.62 -16.25 8.65
CA GLU A 26 -9.62 -15.97 10.09
C GLU A 26 -10.40 -17.02 10.88
N PHE A 27 -11.58 -17.39 10.41
CA PHE A 27 -12.39 -18.43 11.04
C PHE A 27 -11.67 -19.78 11.04
N GLY A 28 -11.05 -20.16 9.93
CA GLY A 28 -10.25 -21.37 9.80
C GLY A 28 -9.04 -21.36 10.73
N ALA A 29 -8.33 -20.24 10.81
CA ALA A 29 -7.20 -20.08 11.71
C ALA A 29 -7.62 -20.16 13.20
N ALA A 30 -8.66 -19.43 13.58
CA ALA A 30 -9.20 -19.43 14.95
C ALA A 30 -9.67 -20.83 15.37
N THR A 31 -10.39 -21.54 14.50
CA THR A 31 -10.85 -22.90 14.75
C THR A 31 -9.67 -23.86 14.94
N THR A 32 -8.66 -23.75 14.09
CA THR A 32 -7.45 -24.57 14.20
C THR A 32 -6.74 -24.33 15.54
N ILE A 33 -6.52 -23.07 15.92
CA ILE A 33 -5.89 -22.71 17.20
C ILE A 33 -6.73 -23.26 18.37
N LEU A 34 -8.04 -23.10 18.33
CA LEU A 34 -8.95 -23.58 19.36
C LEU A 34 -8.83 -25.11 19.54
N VAL A 35 -8.90 -25.86 18.44
CA VAL A 35 -8.81 -27.35 18.47
C VAL A 35 -7.48 -27.80 19.05
N PHE A 36 -6.36 -27.23 18.62
CA PHE A 36 -5.04 -27.63 19.12
C PHE A 36 -4.77 -27.15 20.55
N SER A 37 -5.47 -26.13 21.03
CA SER A 37 -5.38 -25.63 22.41
C SER A 37 -6.25 -26.43 23.41
N MET A 38 -7.11 -27.33 22.91
CA MET A 38 -7.96 -28.13 23.80
C MET A 38 -7.12 -29.06 24.69
N PRO A 39 -7.55 -29.32 25.95
CA PRO A 39 -6.75 -30.08 26.95
C PRO A 39 -6.33 -31.45 26.48
N PHE A 40 -7.07 -32.13 25.61
CA PHE A 40 -6.77 -33.46 25.12
C PHE A 40 -5.69 -33.48 24.01
N LEU A 41 -5.45 -32.35 23.31
CA LEU A 41 -4.37 -32.19 22.34
C LEU A 41 -3.20 -31.42 22.93
N ALA A 42 -3.48 -30.29 23.56
CA ALA A 42 -2.54 -29.41 24.24
C ALA A 42 -1.23 -29.12 23.44
N VAL A 43 -1.35 -28.96 22.11
CA VAL A 43 -0.21 -28.73 21.24
C VAL A 43 -0.07 -27.23 21.02
N PRO A 44 1.06 -26.60 21.38
CA PRO A 44 1.29 -25.19 21.11
C PRO A 44 1.45 -24.98 19.61
N VAL A 45 0.58 -24.16 19.01
CA VAL A 45 0.66 -23.78 17.59
C VAL A 45 0.91 -22.29 17.46
N SER A 46 1.69 -21.91 16.45
CA SER A 46 1.95 -20.50 16.14
C SER A 46 0.74 -19.88 15.44
N THR A 47 0.20 -18.81 16.00
CA THR A 47 -0.93 -18.06 15.42
C THR A 47 -0.61 -17.54 14.02
N THR A 48 0.62 -17.04 13.80
CA THR A 48 1.07 -16.54 12.50
C THR A 48 1.16 -17.65 11.45
N HIS A 49 1.75 -18.80 11.81
CA HIS A 49 1.81 -19.95 10.89
C HIS A 49 0.41 -20.45 10.52
N THR A 50 -0.48 -20.50 11.51
CA THR A 50 -1.86 -20.95 11.30
C THR A 50 -2.63 -19.98 10.40
N LEU A 51 -2.47 -18.66 10.60
CA LEU A 51 -3.12 -17.66 9.77
C LEU A 51 -2.62 -17.71 8.31
N VAL A 52 -1.30 -17.73 8.11
CA VAL A 52 -0.72 -17.85 6.76
C VAL A 52 -1.16 -19.15 6.09
N GLY A 53 -1.19 -20.26 6.84
CA GLY A 53 -1.71 -21.53 6.31
C GLY A 53 -3.19 -21.47 5.91
N ALA A 54 -4.01 -20.77 6.70
CA ALA A 54 -5.43 -20.56 6.39
C ALA A 54 -5.63 -19.69 5.14
N VAL A 55 -4.83 -18.62 4.98
CA VAL A 55 -4.82 -17.76 3.79
C VAL A 55 -4.45 -18.56 2.54
N VAL A 56 -3.39 -19.38 2.60
CA VAL A 56 -3.01 -20.28 1.51
C VAL A 56 -4.12 -21.29 1.22
N GLY A 57 -4.75 -21.87 2.26
CA GLY A 57 -5.85 -22.81 2.12
C GLY A 57 -7.06 -22.22 1.40
N VAL A 58 -7.45 -21.00 1.75
CA VAL A 58 -8.55 -20.26 1.09
C VAL A 58 -8.16 -19.88 -0.34
N GLY A 59 -6.92 -19.48 -0.58
CA GLY A 59 -6.41 -19.25 -1.92
C GLY A 59 -6.48 -20.51 -2.81
N LEU A 60 -6.07 -21.67 -2.28
CA LEU A 60 -6.12 -22.96 -2.96
C LEU A 60 -7.58 -23.39 -3.28
N ALA A 61 -8.54 -23.08 -2.42
CA ALA A 61 -9.94 -23.30 -2.69
C ALA A 61 -10.46 -22.50 -3.89
N GLY A 62 -9.84 -21.36 -4.18
CA GLY A 62 -10.07 -20.56 -5.40
C GLY A 62 -9.32 -21.08 -6.64
N GLY A 63 -8.46 -22.09 -6.47
CA GLY A 63 -7.62 -22.68 -7.51
C GLY A 63 -6.13 -22.52 -7.23
N ALA A 64 -5.32 -23.49 -7.63
CA ALA A 64 -3.87 -23.48 -7.35
C ALA A 64 -3.12 -22.29 -7.97
N LYS A 65 -3.68 -21.67 -9.02
CA LYS A 65 -3.11 -20.45 -9.65
C LYS A 65 -3.41 -19.17 -8.86
N ALA A 66 -4.33 -19.20 -7.91
CA ALA A 66 -4.68 -18.05 -7.08
C ALA A 66 -3.72 -17.84 -5.89
N VAL A 67 -2.68 -18.69 -5.73
CA VAL A 67 -1.70 -18.61 -4.65
C VAL A 67 -0.32 -18.39 -5.23
N ASP A 68 0.35 -17.35 -4.80
CA ASP A 68 1.78 -17.14 -5.11
C ASP A 68 2.66 -18.02 -4.22
N PHE A 69 2.98 -19.21 -4.73
CA PHE A 69 3.87 -20.16 -4.06
C PHE A 69 5.31 -19.65 -3.91
N ARG A 70 5.73 -18.64 -4.68
CA ARG A 70 7.06 -18.02 -4.53
C ARG A 70 7.09 -17.18 -3.26
N VAL A 71 6.06 -16.39 -3.01
CA VAL A 71 5.93 -15.58 -1.78
C VAL A 71 5.77 -16.50 -0.58
N PHE A 72 4.88 -17.48 -0.66
CA PHE A 72 4.72 -18.49 0.40
C PHE A 72 6.02 -19.23 0.70
N GLY A 73 6.76 -19.66 -0.33
CA GLY A 73 8.04 -20.33 -0.18
C GLY A 73 9.11 -19.49 0.53
N LYS A 74 9.17 -18.17 0.27
CA LYS A 74 10.05 -17.24 0.99
C LYS A 74 9.68 -17.15 2.48
N ILE A 75 8.38 -17.08 2.78
CA ILE A 75 7.89 -17.05 4.16
C ILE A 75 8.23 -18.36 4.87
N ALA A 76 7.96 -19.51 4.27
CA ALA A 76 8.28 -20.82 4.81
C ALA A 76 9.79 -21.01 5.03
N ALA A 77 10.61 -20.57 4.09
CA ALA A 77 12.07 -20.59 4.23
C ALA A 77 12.55 -19.72 5.41
N SER A 78 11.94 -18.55 5.63
CA SER A 78 12.27 -17.68 6.76
C SER A 78 11.90 -18.34 8.10
N TRP A 79 10.83 -19.11 8.17
CA TRP A 79 10.46 -19.87 9.36
C TRP A 79 11.49 -20.95 9.70
N VAL A 80 11.93 -21.69 8.69
CA VAL A 80 12.97 -22.73 8.87
C VAL A 80 14.31 -22.10 9.26
N ALA A 81 14.67 -20.96 8.65
CA ALA A 81 15.94 -20.28 8.92
C ALA A 81 15.97 -19.58 10.29
N SER A 82 14.82 -19.17 10.84
CA SER A 82 14.76 -18.43 12.11
C SER A 82 15.29 -19.23 13.29
N VAL A 83 15.05 -20.55 13.35
CA VAL A 83 15.51 -21.41 14.46
C VAL A 83 17.02 -21.56 14.48
N PRO A 84 17.71 -21.93 13.37
CA PRO A 84 19.17 -21.95 13.34
C PRO A 84 19.81 -20.59 13.61
N ALA A 85 19.22 -19.50 13.07
CA ALA A 85 19.71 -18.15 13.30
C ALA A 85 19.62 -17.75 14.78
N ALA A 86 18.50 -18.05 15.42
CA ALA A 86 18.32 -17.79 16.86
C ALA A 86 19.27 -18.62 17.71
N ALA A 87 19.44 -19.91 17.38
CA ALA A 87 20.39 -20.79 18.07
C ALA A 87 21.83 -20.28 17.93
N PHE A 88 22.24 -19.89 16.73
CA PHE A 88 23.56 -19.30 16.49
C PHE A 88 23.75 -18.01 17.29
N GLY A 89 22.79 -17.10 17.27
CA GLY A 89 22.81 -15.87 18.05
C GLY A 89 22.92 -16.14 19.56
N ALA A 90 22.18 -17.12 20.08
CA ALA A 90 22.24 -17.52 21.48
C ALA A 90 23.63 -18.08 21.88
N VAL A 91 24.24 -18.92 21.01
CA VAL A 91 25.59 -19.45 21.23
C VAL A 91 26.64 -18.31 21.25
N VAL A 92 26.57 -17.38 20.28
CA VAL A 92 27.47 -16.24 20.22
C VAL A 92 27.37 -15.38 21.49
N LEU A 93 26.16 -15.08 21.93
CA LEU A 93 25.94 -14.30 23.16
C LEU A 93 26.42 -15.04 24.40
N PHE A 94 26.17 -16.35 24.47
CA PHE A 94 26.65 -17.18 25.60
C PHE A 94 28.18 -17.20 25.68
N VAL A 95 28.87 -17.40 24.55
CA VAL A 95 30.32 -17.40 24.49
C VAL A 95 30.88 -15.99 24.80
N ALA A 96 30.27 -14.93 24.27
CA ALA A 96 30.68 -13.54 24.53
C ALA A 96 30.50 -13.14 26.00
N SER A 97 29.53 -13.72 26.73
CA SER A 97 29.33 -13.51 28.16
C SER A 97 30.30 -14.32 29.07
N GLY A 98 31.14 -15.17 28.46
CA GLY A 98 32.01 -16.06 29.19
C GLY A 98 31.25 -17.16 29.97
N GLY A 99 30.00 -17.42 29.62
CA GLY A 99 29.12 -18.36 30.31
C GLY A 99 28.57 -17.87 31.66
N ASP A 100 28.80 -16.60 31.99
CA ASP A 100 28.32 -16.01 33.24
C ASP A 100 26.96 -15.35 33.08
N ALA A 101 25.98 -15.77 33.88
CA ALA A 101 24.62 -15.24 33.84
C ALA A 101 24.53 -13.73 34.15
N LEU A 102 25.44 -13.19 34.98
CA LEU A 102 25.48 -11.76 35.30
C LEU A 102 25.93 -10.92 34.08
N ASN A 103 26.88 -11.42 33.31
CA ASN A 103 27.33 -10.78 32.10
C ASN A 103 26.23 -10.79 31.00
N MET A 104 25.40 -11.84 30.95
CA MET A 104 24.26 -11.90 30.04
C MET A 104 23.22 -10.81 30.30
N ILE A 105 22.99 -10.40 31.54
CA ILE A 105 22.05 -9.32 31.90
C ILE A 105 22.47 -7.98 31.27
N VAL A 106 23.75 -7.77 31.00
CA VAL A 106 24.26 -6.55 30.36
C VAL A 106 24.38 -6.71 28.85
N ILE A 107 24.85 -7.87 28.38
CA ILE A 107 25.14 -8.10 26.94
C ILE A 107 23.84 -8.23 26.14
N LEU A 108 22.80 -8.89 26.68
CA LEU A 108 21.52 -9.05 26.00
C LEU A 108 20.83 -7.72 25.64
N PRO A 109 20.63 -6.76 26.60
CA PRO A 109 20.04 -5.48 26.25
C PRO A 109 20.90 -4.68 25.25
N LEU A 110 22.24 -4.72 25.37
CA LEU A 110 23.13 -4.04 24.42
C LEU A 110 23.04 -4.65 23.02
N ALA A 111 22.95 -5.98 22.90
CA ALA A 111 22.74 -6.65 21.62
C ALA A 111 21.37 -6.31 21.00
N PHE A 112 20.31 -6.25 21.81
CA PHE A 112 18.99 -5.80 21.36
C PHE A 112 18.99 -4.36 20.89
N ILE A 113 19.65 -3.46 21.61
CA ILE A 113 19.80 -2.06 21.21
C ILE A 113 20.60 -1.96 19.91
N ALA A 114 21.71 -2.70 19.79
CA ALA A 114 22.55 -2.68 18.58
C ALA A 114 21.77 -3.20 17.34
N VAL A 115 21.02 -4.29 17.50
CA VAL A 115 20.15 -4.82 16.44
C VAL A 115 19.02 -3.84 16.14
N GLY A 116 18.39 -3.23 17.13
CA GLY A 116 17.36 -2.20 16.94
C GLY A 116 17.89 -0.99 16.19
N VAL A 117 19.08 -0.50 16.52
CA VAL A 117 19.74 0.61 15.82
C VAL A 117 20.14 0.21 14.39
N ALA A 118 20.66 -1.00 14.18
CA ALA A 118 21.01 -1.51 12.86
C ALA A 118 19.77 -1.64 11.96
N ILE A 119 18.65 -2.15 12.50
CA ILE A 119 17.37 -2.23 11.80
C ILE A 119 16.82 -0.83 11.50
N TRP A 120 16.89 0.10 12.47
CA TRP A 120 16.46 1.47 12.28
C TRP A 120 17.29 2.18 11.19
N LYS A 121 18.59 1.98 11.18
CA LYS A 121 19.50 2.54 10.16
C LYS A 121 19.32 1.88 8.79
N SER A 122 19.07 0.59 8.72
CA SER A 122 18.78 -0.14 7.46
C SER A 122 17.39 0.18 6.90
N GLY A 123 16.44 0.59 7.72
CA GLY A 123 15.11 1.03 7.28
C GLY A 123 15.03 2.48 6.81
N SER A 124 16.14 3.23 6.91
CA SER A 124 16.20 4.66 6.54
C SER A 124 16.69 4.93 5.12
N GLU A 125 17.11 3.91 4.38
CA GLU A 125 17.64 4.07 3.01
C GLU A 125 16.63 3.68 1.92
N VAL A 126 15.37 4.04 2.09
CA VAL A 126 14.48 4.15 0.93
C VAL A 126 14.41 5.64 0.60
N HIS A 127 14.88 6.01 -0.57
CA HIS A 127 15.00 7.36 -1.10
C HIS A 127 13.70 8.17 -1.00
N VAL A 128 13.39 8.67 0.19
CA VAL A 128 12.37 9.69 0.41
C VAL A 128 12.83 11.03 -0.17
N GLU A 129 14.16 11.24 -0.25
CA GLU A 129 14.75 12.47 -0.79
C GLU A 129 14.44 12.71 -2.26
N ASP A 130 14.37 11.66 -3.11
CA ASP A 130 14.05 11.85 -4.53
C ASP A 130 12.56 12.16 -4.78
N ALA A 131 11.66 11.67 -3.93
CA ALA A 131 10.22 11.97 -4.05
C ALA A 131 9.85 13.33 -3.43
N LEU A 132 10.65 13.84 -2.50
CA LEU A 132 10.44 15.13 -1.84
C LEU A 132 11.32 16.26 -2.40
N SER A 133 12.27 15.97 -3.27
CA SER A 133 13.17 16.98 -3.86
C SER A 133 12.43 17.97 -4.76
N ASP A 134 11.30 17.57 -5.33
CA ASP A 134 10.45 18.46 -6.12
C ASP A 134 9.54 19.38 -5.28
N VAL A 135 9.30 19.04 -4.00
CA VAL A 135 8.41 19.81 -3.11
C VAL A 135 9.17 20.84 -2.25
N GLY A 136 10.49 20.70 -2.10
CA GLY A 136 11.33 21.47 -1.17
C GLY A 136 12.05 22.68 -1.76
N GLY A 137 11.63 23.26 -2.86
CA GLY A 137 12.37 24.24 -3.68
C GLY A 137 12.53 25.66 -3.14
N ASP A 138 12.04 26.11 -1.97
CA ASP A 138 12.20 27.50 -1.54
C ASP A 138 12.08 27.77 -0.01
N GLY A 139 12.51 26.86 0.84
CA GLY A 139 12.59 27.16 2.28
C GLY A 139 11.25 27.41 2.98
N HIS A 140 10.13 27.08 2.35
CA HIS A 140 8.81 27.11 2.94
C HIS A 140 8.54 25.80 3.72
N GLU A 141 7.93 25.94 4.89
CA GLU A 141 7.49 24.82 5.71
C GLU A 141 6.37 24.08 4.95
N VAL A 142 6.64 22.86 4.47
CA VAL A 142 5.70 22.05 3.69
C VAL A 142 4.43 21.78 4.50
N THR A 143 3.29 22.13 3.94
CA THR A 143 1.99 21.96 4.60
C THR A 143 1.36 20.59 4.28
N PRO A 144 0.45 20.06 5.14
CA PRO A 144 -0.29 18.83 4.83
C PRO A 144 -1.09 18.92 3.50
N PHE A 145 -1.57 20.11 3.12
CA PHE A 145 -2.31 20.30 1.87
C PHE A 145 -1.40 20.30 0.63
N GLU A 146 -0.16 20.78 0.74
CA GLU A 146 0.83 20.66 -0.33
C GLU A 146 1.16 19.19 -0.60
N LEU A 147 1.40 18.40 0.45
CA LEU A 147 1.63 16.97 0.29
C LEU A 147 0.36 16.22 -0.16
N PHE A 148 -0.82 16.67 0.21
CA PHE A 148 -2.07 16.10 -0.29
C PHE A 148 -2.23 16.29 -1.80
N HIS A 149 -1.82 17.45 -2.31
CA HIS A 149 -1.77 17.72 -3.74
C HIS A 149 -0.68 16.88 -4.44
N GLU A 150 0.52 16.78 -3.86
CA GLU A 150 1.57 15.91 -4.41
C GLU A 150 1.15 14.43 -4.45
N HIS A 151 0.40 13.98 -3.44
CA HIS A 151 -0.22 12.66 -3.47
C HIS A 151 -1.24 12.53 -4.61
N ALA A 152 -2.06 13.57 -4.89
CA ALA A 152 -3.00 13.57 -6.01
C ALA A 152 -2.28 13.44 -7.37
N ARG A 153 -1.17 14.15 -7.56
CA ARG A 153 -0.32 14.04 -8.74
C ARG A 153 0.25 12.64 -8.93
N ALA A 154 0.74 12.02 -7.85
CA ALA A 154 1.23 10.64 -7.92
C ALA A 154 0.12 9.64 -8.25
N VAL A 155 -1.11 9.86 -7.76
CA VAL A 155 -2.30 9.09 -8.11
C VAL A 155 -2.67 9.25 -9.57
N GLU A 156 -2.67 10.47 -10.10
CA GLU A 156 -2.91 10.77 -11.52
C GLU A 156 -1.88 10.05 -12.40
N GLU A 157 -0.58 10.20 -12.09
CA GLU A 157 0.52 9.53 -12.81
C GLU A 157 0.33 7.99 -12.82
N THR A 158 -0.16 7.40 -11.74
CA THR A 158 -0.46 5.97 -11.66
C THR A 158 -1.59 5.56 -12.61
N VAL A 159 -2.65 6.39 -12.71
CA VAL A 159 -3.78 6.14 -13.60
C VAL A 159 -3.39 6.34 -15.06
N GLU A 160 -2.50 7.28 -15.38
CA GLU A 160 -1.97 7.48 -16.74
C GLU A 160 -1.20 6.24 -17.21
N TYR A 161 -0.29 5.70 -16.41
CA TYR A 161 0.43 4.46 -16.76
C TYR A 161 -0.51 3.24 -16.82
N MET A 162 -1.54 3.17 -15.99
CA MET A 162 -2.58 2.14 -16.12
C MET A 162 -3.31 2.26 -17.46
N LEU A 163 -3.65 3.48 -17.92
CA LEU A 163 -4.26 3.70 -19.22
C LEU A 163 -3.33 3.28 -20.37
N GLU A 164 -2.03 3.59 -20.29
CA GLU A 164 -1.04 3.11 -21.25
C GLU A 164 -0.98 1.58 -21.30
N ALA A 165 -0.97 0.93 -20.12
CA ALA A 165 -0.97 -0.53 -20.03
C ALA A 165 -2.23 -1.15 -20.66
N VAL A 166 -3.41 -0.58 -20.42
CA VAL A 166 -4.68 -1.02 -21.03
C VAL A 166 -4.63 -0.87 -22.55
N ASN A 167 -4.15 0.28 -23.05
CA ASN A 167 -4.06 0.53 -24.49
C ASN A 167 -3.11 -0.48 -25.16
N ALA A 168 -1.90 -0.65 -24.64
CA ALA A 168 -0.92 -1.60 -25.16
C ALA A 168 -1.47 -3.05 -25.17
N ALA A 169 -2.06 -3.48 -24.07
CA ALA A 169 -2.65 -4.81 -23.97
C ALA A 169 -3.81 -5.02 -24.96
N CYS A 170 -4.66 -4.02 -25.16
CA CYS A 170 -5.78 -4.08 -26.15
C CYS A 170 -5.28 -4.13 -27.59
N ASP A 171 -4.18 -3.42 -27.89
CA ASP A 171 -3.57 -3.38 -29.22
C ASP A 171 -2.67 -4.61 -29.50
N GLY A 172 -2.49 -5.50 -28.51
CA GLY A 172 -1.63 -6.68 -28.64
C GLY A 172 -0.16 -6.34 -28.55
N GLU A 173 0.19 -5.17 -28.03
CA GLU A 173 1.55 -4.70 -27.78
C GLU A 173 2.04 -5.16 -26.39
N ASP A 174 3.34 -5.03 -26.15
CA ASP A 174 3.94 -5.35 -24.85
C ASP A 174 3.60 -4.25 -23.82
N ALA A 175 2.83 -4.59 -22.82
CA ALA A 175 2.40 -3.69 -21.74
C ALA A 175 3.35 -3.72 -20.52
N THR A 176 4.42 -4.50 -20.54
CA THR A 176 5.26 -4.78 -19.36
C THR A 176 5.81 -3.50 -18.74
N ASP A 177 6.36 -2.59 -19.54
CA ASP A 177 6.95 -1.35 -19.04
C ASP A 177 5.88 -0.44 -18.39
N ALA A 178 4.71 -0.31 -18.99
CA ALA A 178 3.61 0.49 -18.45
C ALA A 178 3.05 -0.11 -17.14
N ILE A 179 2.96 -1.44 -17.05
CA ILE A 179 2.56 -2.15 -15.83
C ILE A 179 3.60 -1.90 -14.71
N GLU A 180 4.89 -2.02 -15.00
CA GLU A 180 5.96 -1.75 -14.02
C GLU A 180 5.92 -0.28 -13.55
N MET A 181 5.67 0.67 -14.46
CA MET A 181 5.55 2.08 -14.11
C MET A 181 4.31 2.35 -13.24
N THR A 182 3.17 1.72 -13.52
CA THR A 182 1.96 1.81 -12.66
C THR A 182 2.27 1.35 -11.23
N ILE A 183 2.95 0.22 -11.07
CA ILE A 183 3.34 -0.30 -9.74
C ILE A 183 4.33 0.65 -9.03
N LYS A 184 5.24 1.24 -9.78
CA LYS A 184 6.24 2.16 -9.22
C LYS A 184 5.65 3.48 -8.79
N THR A 185 4.72 4.03 -9.55
CA THR A 185 4.03 5.30 -9.23
C THR A 185 3.03 5.13 -8.09
N GLU A 186 2.35 3.99 -7.98
CA GLU A 186 1.53 3.66 -6.80
C GLU A 186 2.39 3.59 -5.53
N LEU A 187 3.56 2.95 -5.61
CA LEU A 187 4.48 2.93 -4.48
C LEU A 187 4.94 4.34 -4.07
N LYS A 188 5.16 5.25 -5.03
CA LYS A 188 5.43 6.67 -4.78
C LYS A 188 4.24 7.32 -4.06
N ALA A 189 3.01 7.08 -4.52
CA ALA A 189 1.80 7.59 -3.87
C ALA A 189 1.69 7.09 -2.41
N ASP A 190 1.95 5.81 -2.14
CA ASP A 190 1.98 5.23 -0.80
C ASP A 190 2.98 5.93 0.14
N TYR A 191 4.17 6.29 -0.38
CA TYR A 191 5.16 7.05 0.40
C TYR A 191 4.68 8.46 0.73
N VAL A 192 4.17 9.18 -0.27
CA VAL A 192 3.63 10.54 -0.05
C VAL A 192 2.45 10.49 0.93
N LYS A 193 1.54 9.53 0.82
CA LYS A 193 0.44 9.28 1.79
C LYS A 193 0.95 9.12 3.22
N ALA A 194 2.02 8.33 3.41
CA ALA A 194 2.59 8.13 4.74
C ALA A 194 3.12 9.46 5.33
N GLU A 195 3.71 10.30 4.50
CA GLU A 195 4.23 11.61 4.90
C GLU A 195 3.10 12.62 5.17
N VAL A 196 2.06 12.65 4.34
CA VAL A 196 0.82 13.44 4.59
C VAL A 196 0.26 13.11 5.98
N ARG A 197 0.10 11.81 6.28
CA ARG A 197 -0.40 11.36 7.59
C ARG A 197 0.50 11.80 8.73
N ARG A 198 1.82 11.68 8.55
CA ARG A 198 2.81 12.09 9.55
C ARG A 198 2.73 13.57 9.87
N LEU A 199 2.64 14.42 8.84
CA LEU A 199 2.55 15.87 9.01
C LEU A 199 1.20 16.27 9.60
N ALA A 200 0.07 15.75 9.10
CA ALA A 200 -1.26 16.10 9.58
C ALA A 200 -1.45 15.81 11.07
N ILE A 201 -0.85 14.72 11.59
CA ILE A 201 -0.94 14.36 13.01
C ILE A 201 -0.01 15.24 13.87
N ASN A 202 1.15 15.66 13.34
CA ASN A 202 2.15 16.39 14.10
C ASN A 202 1.96 17.92 14.06
N ASP A 203 1.26 18.45 13.06
CA ASP A 203 1.00 19.89 12.95
C ASP A 203 -0.17 20.30 13.86
N ARG A 204 0.19 20.91 15.00
CA ARG A 204 -0.82 21.41 15.96
C ARG A 204 -1.73 22.51 15.41
N ARG A 205 -1.31 23.21 14.36
CA ARG A 205 -2.10 24.29 13.71
C ARG A 205 -3.15 23.72 12.76
N PHE A 206 -2.88 22.55 12.19
CA PHE A 206 -3.75 21.91 11.21
C PHE A 206 -5.17 21.61 11.77
N GLY A 207 -5.25 21.09 12.99
CA GLY A 207 -6.52 20.73 13.63
C GLY A 207 -7.38 21.90 14.13
N VAL A 208 -6.95 23.16 13.93
CA VAL A 208 -7.73 24.34 14.37
C VAL A 208 -8.88 24.67 13.41
N HIS A 209 -8.70 24.39 12.12
CA HIS A 209 -9.65 24.76 11.07
C HIS A 209 -10.17 23.56 10.25
N THR A 210 -9.55 22.38 10.38
CA THR A 210 -9.90 21.19 9.62
C THR A 210 -9.92 19.99 10.55
N SER A 211 -10.96 19.16 10.47
CA SER A 211 -10.98 17.87 11.17
C SER A 211 -9.87 16.98 10.63
N ILE A 212 -8.94 16.57 11.48
CA ILE A 212 -7.85 15.65 11.11
C ILE A 212 -8.42 14.33 10.59
N ASP A 213 -9.48 13.82 11.22
CA ASP A 213 -10.11 12.56 10.82
C ASP A 213 -10.73 12.66 9.42
N ASP A 214 -11.40 13.75 9.09
CA ASP A 214 -11.97 13.99 7.77
C ASP A 214 -10.88 14.14 6.72
N PHE A 215 -9.80 14.83 7.04
CA PHE A 215 -8.66 14.98 6.13
C PHE A 215 -7.97 13.63 5.88
N LEU A 216 -7.70 12.85 6.92
CA LEU A 216 -7.11 11.51 6.77
C LEU A 216 -8.04 10.55 6.03
N TYR A 217 -9.35 10.73 6.16
CA TYR A 217 -10.32 10.00 5.37
C TYR A 217 -10.22 10.36 3.88
N MET A 218 -10.11 11.66 3.53
CA MET A 218 -9.89 12.10 2.15
C MET A 218 -8.61 11.51 1.56
N VAL A 219 -7.48 11.58 2.29
CA VAL A 219 -6.20 10.96 1.89
C VAL A 219 -6.38 9.47 1.60
N SER A 220 -7.09 8.75 2.46
CA SER A 220 -7.33 7.32 2.28
C SER A 220 -8.24 7.00 1.09
N ARG A 221 -9.18 7.88 0.74
CA ARG A 221 -10.05 7.72 -0.43
C ARG A 221 -9.32 8.00 -1.73
N GLN A 222 -8.49 9.04 -1.75
CA GLN A 222 -7.65 9.40 -2.88
C GLN A 222 -6.67 8.27 -3.22
N ASP A 223 -6.03 7.69 -2.23
CA ASP A 223 -5.09 6.58 -2.35
C ASP A 223 -5.69 5.33 -3.02
N ARG A 224 -6.96 5.03 -2.71
CA ARG A 224 -7.65 3.88 -3.31
C ARG A 224 -7.76 3.96 -4.84
N ILE A 225 -7.66 5.17 -5.41
CA ILE A 225 -7.65 5.32 -6.88
C ILE A 225 -6.39 4.69 -7.45
N ALA A 226 -5.22 4.97 -6.86
CA ALA A 226 -3.95 4.35 -7.26
C ALA A 226 -3.94 2.84 -7.00
N ASP A 227 -4.45 2.38 -5.83
CA ASP A 227 -4.61 0.96 -5.52
C ASP A 227 -5.41 0.22 -6.62
N TYR A 228 -6.53 0.80 -7.08
CA TYR A 228 -7.35 0.19 -8.14
C TYR A 228 -6.67 0.25 -9.50
N ALA A 229 -5.98 1.33 -9.85
CA ALA A 229 -5.22 1.45 -11.08
C ALA A 229 -4.12 0.38 -11.15
N GLN A 230 -3.36 0.18 -10.07
CA GLN A 230 -2.39 -0.91 -9.95
C GLN A 230 -3.04 -2.28 -10.12
N ASN A 231 -4.17 -2.52 -9.45
CA ASN A 231 -4.88 -3.80 -9.57
C ASN A 231 -5.31 -4.09 -11.02
N VAL A 232 -5.76 -3.08 -11.78
CA VAL A 232 -6.09 -3.23 -13.21
C VAL A 232 -4.83 -3.59 -13.99
N ALA A 233 -3.74 -2.84 -13.83
CA ALA A 233 -2.48 -3.10 -14.54
C ALA A 233 -1.91 -4.49 -14.23
N GLU A 234 -1.91 -4.92 -12.96
CA GLU A 234 -1.47 -6.26 -12.57
C GLU A 234 -2.33 -7.38 -13.20
N GLN A 235 -3.64 -7.17 -13.33
CA GLN A 235 -4.51 -8.17 -13.97
C GLN A 235 -4.18 -8.37 -15.46
N LEU A 236 -3.75 -7.33 -16.17
CA LEU A 236 -3.31 -7.43 -17.56
C LEU A 236 -2.07 -8.31 -17.70
N ALA A 237 -1.17 -8.33 -16.70
CA ALA A 237 0.01 -9.19 -16.69
C ALA A 237 -0.33 -10.69 -16.55
N PHE A 238 -1.47 -11.04 -15.95
CA PHE A 238 -1.82 -12.43 -15.63
C PHE A 238 -2.72 -13.12 -16.66
N ARG A 239 -3.42 -12.36 -17.50
CA ARG A 239 -4.38 -12.92 -18.46
C ARG A 239 -4.28 -12.21 -19.80
N PRO A 240 -4.17 -12.96 -20.91
CA PRO A 240 -4.43 -12.36 -22.22
C PRO A 240 -5.87 -11.84 -22.25
N LEU A 241 -6.04 -10.66 -22.82
CA LEU A 241 -7.36 -10.10 -23.04
C LEU A 241 -8.16 -11.01 -24.01
N PHE A 242 -9.48 -10.93 -23.89
CA PHE A 242 -10.39 -11.62 -24.78
C PHE A 242 -10.22 -11.15 -26.24
N ASP A 243 -10.58 -12.02 -27.18
CA ASP A 243 -10.45 -11.80 -28.62
C ASP A 243 -11.69 -11.09 -29.20
N ASP A 244 -12.25 -10.13 -28.46
CA ASP A 244 -13.45 -9.37 -28.80
C ASP A 244 -13.10 -7.89 -28.94
N GLU A 245 -13.15 -7.39 -30.17
CA GLU A 245 -12.78 -6.02 -30.50
C GLU A 245 -13.74 -4.97 -29.91
N GLU A 246 -15.02 -5.29 -29.74
CA GLU A 246 -15.99 -4.41 -29.11
C GLU A 246 -15.68 -4.27 -27.62
N ALA A 247 -15.40 -5.38 -26.95
CA ALA A 247 -15.02 -5.37 -25.54
C ALA A 247 -13.69 -4.68 -25.28
N LYS A 248 -12.70 -4.81 -26.19
CA LYS A 248 -11.43 -4.06 -26.10
C LYS A 248 -11.66 -2.54 -26.27
N ALA A 249 -12.53 -2.14 -27.23
CA ALA A 249 -12.87 -0.73 -27.45
C ALA A 249 -13.56 -0.14 -26.22
N ASN A 250 -14.49 -0.87 -25.60
CA ASN A 250 -15.17 -0.43 -24.39
C ASN A 250 -14.20 -0.32 -23.19
N LEU A 251 -13.27 -1.28 -23.04
CA LEU A 251 -12.24 -1.22 -21.99
C LEU A 251 -11.33 0.00 -22.14
N LYS A 252 -10.89 0.33 -23.38
CA LYS A 252 -10.13 1.53 -23.65
C LYS A 252 -10.91 2.80 -23.35
N ALA A 253 -12.18 2.86 -23.77
CA ALA A 253 -13.05 4.00 -23.52
C ALA A 253 -13.25 4.23 -22.02
N MET A 254 -13.48 3.15 -21.25
CA MET A 254 -13.63 3.20 -19.80
C MET A 254 -12.34 3.66 -19.11
N ALA A 255 -11.18 3.08 -19.47
CA ALA A 255 -9.89 3.48 -18.91
C ALA A 255 -9.58 4.95 -19.19
N LYS A 256 -9.90 5.42 -20.41
CA LYS A 256 -9.73 6.83 -20.78
C LYS A 256 -10.66 7.74 -19.97
N ALA A 257 -11.93 7.38 -19.80
CA ALA A 257 -12.89 8.16 -19.01
C ALA A 257 -12.45 8.27 -17.55
N VAL A 258 -11.91 7.18 -16.96
CA VAL A 258 -11.33 7.18 -15.60
C VAL A 258 -10.14 8.13 -15.54
N SER A 259 -9.20 8.05 -16.50
CA SER A 259 -8.03 8.94 -16.55
C SER A 259 -8.44 10.42 -16.65
N ASP A 260 -9.40 10.75 -17.52
CA ASP A 260 -9.90 12.13 -17.67
C ASP A 260 -10.60 12.66 -16.41
N THR A 261 -11.27 11.76 -15.66
CA THR A 261 -11.90 12.11 -14.39
C THR A 261 -10.86 12.36 -13.29
N VAL A 262 -9.80 11.54 -13.23
CA VAL A 262 -8.73 11.69 -12.25
C VAL A 262 -7.89 12.93 -12.51
N ALA A 263 -7.62 13.29 -13.77
CA ALA A 263 -6.97 14.55 -14.12
C ALA A 263 -7.80 15.77 -13.63
N LYS A 264 -9.12 15.73 -13.80
CA LYS A 264 -9.99 16.79 -13.25
C LYS A 264 -10.05 16.81 -11.72
N TYR A 265 -9.93 15.64 -11.10
CA TYR A 265 -9.82 15.54 -9.65
C TYR A 265 -8.52 16.17 -9.14
N GLU A 266 -7.39 15.97 -9.83
CA GLU A 266 -6.11 16.60 -9.50
C GLU A 266 -6.20 18.13 -9.60
N ASP A 267 -6.78 18.69 -10.68
CA ASP A 267 -7.08 20.12 -10.82
C ASP A 267 -7.86 20.66 -9.59
N ALA A 268 -8.85 19.90 -9.10
CA ALA A 268 -9.66 20.29 -7.95
C ALA A 268 -8.87 20.25 -6.63
N VAL A 269 -7.95 19.30 -6.48
CA VAL A 269 -7.06 19.21 -5.31
C VAL A 269 -6.03 20.34 -5.34
N GLU A 270 -5.50 20.70 -6.51
CA GLU A 270 -4.66 21.89 -6.67
C GLU A 270 -5.39 23.17 -6.24
N ALA A 271 -6.62 23.34 -6.71
CA ALA A 271 -7.44 24.49 -6.32
C ALA A 271 -7.76 24.50 -4.82
N LEU A 272 -7.91 23.34 -4.17
CA LEU A 272 -8.09 23.23 -2.72
C LEU A 272 -6.83 23.67 -1.97
N ARG A 273 -5.64 23.27 -2.44
CA ARG A 273 -4.37 23.74 -1.91
C ARG A 273 -4.28 25.27 -2.02
N ASP A 274 -4.54 25.82 -3.19
CA ASP A 274 -4.49 27.26 -3.44
C ASP A 274 -5.50 28.04 -2.58
N PHE A 275 -6.70 27.53 -2.41
CA PHE A 275 -7.72 28.08 -1.52
C PHE A 275 -7.23 28.17 -0.07
N THR A 276 -6.52 27.12 0.39
CA THR A 276 -6.00 27.06 1.76
C THR A 276 -4.84 28.03 1.98
N ILE A 277 -3.97 28.20 0.98
CA ILE A 277 -2.80 29.09 1.04
C ILE A 277 -3.19 30.55 0.84
N SER A 278 -4.14 30.86 -0.04
CA SER A 278 -4.53 32.24 -0.41
C SER A 278 -5.40 32.96 0.61
N GLY A 279 -5.64 32.35 1.78
CA GLY A 279 -6.45 32.94 2.86
C GLY A 279 -7.95 32.90 2.56
N GLN A 280 -8.43 31.90 1.86
CA GLN A 280 -9.85 31.60 1.62
C GLN A 280 -10.62 32.73 0.90
N THR A 281 -10.04 33.23 -0.18
CA THR A 281 -10.66 34.26 -1.00
C THR A 281 -11.91 33.73 -1.73
N LYS A 282 -12.91 34.63 -1.95
CA LYS A 282 -14.15 34.26 -2.68
C LYS A 282 -13.87 33.72 -4.08
N ALA A 283 -12.88 34.27 -4.78
CA ALA A 283 -12.51 33.82 -6.11
C ALA A 283 -11.94 32.39 -6.12
N ALA A 284 -11.11 32.04 -5.12
CA ALA A 284 -10.58 30.69 -4.98
C ALA A 284 -11.69 29.69 -4.58
N GLU A 285 -12.65 30.10 -3.74
CA GLU A 285 -13.83 29.29 -3.40
C GLU A 285 -14.69 28.99 -4.63
N ASP A 286 -14.97 30.02 -5.46
CA ASP A 286 -15.77 29.85 -6.67
C ASP A 286 -15.08 28.95 -7.70
N LYS A 287 -13.73 29.08 -7.88
CA LYS A 287 -12.93 28.18 -8.73
C LYS A 287 -12.99 26.74 -8.24
N LEU A 288 -12.77 26.51 -6.95
CA LEU A 288 -12.84 25.16 -6.37
C LEU A 288 -14.22 24.54 -6.55
N ALA A 289 -15.29 25.32 -6.30
CA ALA A 289 -16.66 24.85 -6.48
C ALA A 289 -17.01 24.53 -7.95
N GLU A 290 -16.39 25.21 -8.90
CA GLU A 290 -16.53 24.92 -10.34
C GLU A 290 -15.85 23.60 -10.68
N LEU A 291 -14.59 23.41 -10.28
CA LEU A 291 -13.83 22.18 -10.53
C LEU A 291 -14.48 20.94 -9.89
N ILE A 292 -15.01 21.05 -8.67
CA ILE A 292 -15.76 19.96 -8.04
C ILE A 292 -16.99 19.57 -8.90
N ARG A 293 -17.67 20.55 -9.52
CA ARG A 293 -18.80 20.24 -10.43
C ARG A 293 -18.33 19.57 -11.72
N GLU A 294 -17.16 19.97 -12.25
CA GLU A 294 -16.56 19.34 -13.43
C GLU A 294 -16.16 17.87 -13.12
N VAL A 295 -15.57 17.59 -11.95
CA VAL A 295 -15.26 16.22 -11.52
C VAL A 295 -16.53 15.37 -11.47
N ASN A 296 -17.59 15.85 -10.81
CA ASN A 296 -18.85 15.11 -10.74
C ASN A 296 -19.48 14.88 -12.12
N PHE A 297 -19.33 15.86 -13.04
CA PHE A 297 -19.81 15.68 -14.40
C PHE A 297 -19.01 14.62 -15.16
N LYS A 298 -17.69 14.61 -15.02
CA LYS A 298 -16.80 13.60 -15.62
C LYS A 298 -17.02 12.19 -15.07
N GLU A 299 -17.26 12.09 -13.77
CA GLU A 299 -17.60 10.81 -13.13
C GLU A 299 -18.93 10.27 -13.70
N HIS A 300 -19.94 11.13 -13.84
CA HIS A 300 -21.20 10.73 -14.46
C HIS A 300 -21.08 10.34 -15.95
N GLU A 301 -20.17 11.00 -16.70
CA GLU A 301 -19.85 10.58 -18.08
C GLU A 301 -19.18 9.22 -18.10
N ALA A 302 -18.26 8.94 -17.15
CA ALA A 302 -17.56 7.66 -17.04
C ALA A 302 -18.54 6.52 -16.69
N ASP A 303 -19.50 6.75 -15.80
CA ASP A 303 -20.55 5.79 -15.46
C ASP A 303 -21.43 5.41 -16.67
N GLY A 304 -21.53 6.31 -17.65
CA GLY A 304 -22.31 6.07 -18.88
C GLY A 304 -21.56 5.28 -19.96
N VAL A 305 -20.31 4.89 -19.73
CA VAL A 305 -19.48 4.11 -20.68
C VAL A 305 -19.63 2.60 -20.44
N GLU A 306 -20.42 2.15 -19.44
CA GLU A 306 -20.70 0.74 -19.14
C GLU A 306 -21.43 -0.02 -20.27
#